data_a3234d52766c99d03ddac4efb41a95a7
#
_entry.id   a3234d52766c99d03ddac4efb41a95a7
#
_cell.length_a   1.000
_cell.length_b   1.000
_cell.length_c   1.000
_cell.angle_alpha   90.00
_cell.angle_beta   90.00
_cell.angle_gamma   90.00
#
_symmetry.space_group_name_H-M   'P 1'
#
loop_
_entity.id
_entity.type
_entity.pdbx_description
1 polymer ?
#
loop_
_entity_poly.entity_id
_entity_poly.type
_entity_poly.pdbx_seq_one_letter_code
_entity_poly.pdbx_strand_id
1 'polypeptide(L)'
;MKKFAILLMLMFSAAVSALDADSLKGAADSAFAKENYKAAVKLYRTALEGGESAVICYNLGCCYYRLDDMARSVLWFERAALLDPSDEDIRFNLEMARSKTIDRITPRHEMFFTAAWHSMTSWLSADEWAFWGIGFFALMLVLLLVYFFSSAVVVRKIGFFGALVCLVFVVLTNALAASQRKLQLYRTGAIIMHPAITVKSTPSKSGTDLFILHEGTRVEILDNSMKEWVEVQIADGKKGWMERRQMEEI
;
A
#
# COMPACT_ATOMS: atom_id res chain seq x y z
N MET A 1 8.30 7.57 -37.11
CA MET A 1 9.50 6.81 -36.75
C MET A 1 10.14 7.28 -35.44
N LYS A 2 10.43 8.59 -35.23
CA LYS A 2 11.07 9.10 -33.98
C LYS A 2 10.30 8.74 -32.70
N LYS A 3 8.96 8.89 -32.69
CA LYS A 3 8.12 8.56 -31.50
C LYS A 3 8.12 7.06 -31.17
N PHE A 4 8.17 6.19 -32.18
CA PHE A 4 8.25 4.75 -32.00
C PHE A 4 9.63 4.31 -31.46
N ALA A 5 10.70 4.93 -31.96
CA ALA A 5 12.07 4.69 -31.47
C ALA A 5 12.23 5.13 -30.01
N ILE A 6 11.63 6.27 -29.61
CA ILE A 6 11.62 6.74 -28.22
C ILE A 6 10.84 5.77 -27.32
N LEU A 7 9.68 5.29 -27.76
CA LEU A 7 8.89 4.30 -27.02
C LEU A 7 9.66 3.00 -26.83
N LEU A 8 10.31 2.51 -27.87
CA LEU A 8 11.14 1.29 -27.83
C LEU A 8 12.33 1.45 -26.89
N MET A 9 12.97 2.63 -26.90
CA MET A 9 14.10 2.96 -26.02
C MET A 9 13.67 3.05 -24.55
N LEU A 10 12.47 3.60 -24.27
CA LEU A 10 11.88 3.63 -22.93
C LEU A 10 11.52 2.22 -22.44
N MET A 11 10.96 1.38 -23.30
CA MET A 11 10.65 -0.02 -22.95
C MET A 11 11.94 -0.82 -22.69
N PHE A 12 13.00 -0.58 -23.48
CA PHE A 12 14.29 -1.25 -23.29
C PHE A 12 14.97 -0.81 -21.99
N SER A 13 14.95 0.50 -21.66
CA SER A 13 15.51 0.99 -20.40
C SER A 13 14.76 0.43 -19.18
N ALA A 14 13.44 0.35 -19.23
CA ALA A 14 12.63 -0.25 -18.17
C ALA A 14 12.92 -1.76 -17.98
N ALA A 15 13.13 -2.49 -19.09
CA ALA A 15 13.47 -3.91 -19.03
C ALA A 15 14.88 -4.15 -18.43
N VAL A 16 15.84 -3.29 -18.70
CA VAL A 16 17.20 -3.37 -18.12
C VAL A 16 17.14 -3.09 -16.62
N SER A 17 16.41 -2.06 -16.19
CA SER A 17 16.25 -1.73 -14.76
C SER A 17 15.56 -2.86 -13.97
N ALA A 18 14.59 -3.55 -14.58
CA ALA A 18 13.91 -4.67 -13.95
C ALA A 18 14.84 -5.89 -13.76
N LEU A 19 15.71 -6.18 -14.74
CA LEU A 19 16.71 -7.25 -14.65
C LEU A 19 17.74 -6.98 -13.55
N ASP A 20 18.18 -5.73 -13.37
CA ASP A 20 19.10 -5.34 -12.32
C ASP A 20 18.43 -5.46 -10.93
N ALA A 21 17.17 -5.07 -10.80
CA ALA A 21 16.41 -5.19 -9.56
C ALA A 21 16.22 -6.66 -9.14
N ASP A 22 15.94 -7.57 -10.07
CA ASP A 22 15.82 -9.00 -9.80
C ASP A 22 17.15 -9.64 -9.36
N SER A 23 18.26 -9.25 -9.98
CA SER A 23 19.59 -9.72 -9.60
C SER A 23 19.98 -9.25 -8.19
N LEU A 24 19.67 -7.97 -7.87
CA LEU A 24 19.90 -7.39 -6.55
C LEU A 24 19.02 -8.05 -5.48
N LYS A 25 17.74 -8.33 -5.80
CA LYS A 25 16.86 -9.09 -4.93
C LYS A 25 17.41 -10.49 -4.64
N GLY A 26 17.85 -11.24 -5.65
CA GLY A 26 18.45 -12.56 -5.46
C GLY A 26 19.71 -12.54 -4.59
N ALA A 27 20.56 -11.52 -4.74
CA ALA A 27 21.73 -11.31 -3.87
C ALA A 27 21.31 -10.96 -2.43
N ALA A 28 20.25 -10.16 -2.26
CA ALA A 28 19.71 -9.81 -0.95
C ALA A 28 19.10 -11.04 -0.24
N ASP A 29 18.32 -11.87 -0.98
CA ASP A 29 17.75 -13.13 -0.47
C ASP A 29 18.88 -14.07 0.01
N SER A 30 19.98 -14.15 -0.74
CA SER A 30 21.15 -14.93 -0.39
C SER A 30 21.85 -14.39 0.87
N ALA A 31 21.93 -13.07 1.03
CA ALA A 31 22.48 -12.43 2.23
C ALA A 31 21.57 -12.67 3.45
N PHE A 32 20.26 -12.61 3.28
CA PHE A 32 19.26 -12.91 4.30
C PHE A 32 19.39 -14.37 4.77
N ALA A 33 19.48 -15.33 3.85
CA ALA A 33 19.64 -16.75 4.16
C ALA A 33 20.93 -17.05 4.94
N LYS A 34 21.99 -16.23 4.77
CA LYS A 34 23.23 -16.27 5.53
C LYS A 34 23.19 -15.46 6.83
N GLU A 35 22.01 -15.03 7.27
CA GLU A 35 21.76 -14.20 8.45
C GLU A 35 22.49 -12.83 8.44
N ASN A 36 23.04 -12.43 7.29
CA ASN A 36 23.65 -11.12 7.12
C ASN A 36 22.60 -10.05 6.80
N TYR A 37 21.72 -9.79 7.79
CA TYR A 37 20.56 -8.91 7.61
C TYR A 37 20.95 -7.48 7.25
N LYS A 38 22.10 -6.97 7.76
CA LYS A 38 22.58 -5.62 7.41
C LYS A 38 22.97 -5.50 5.93
N ALA A 39 23.60 -6.54 5.37
CA ALA A 39 23.93 -6.58 3.94
C ALA A 39 22.64 -6.75 3.10
N ALA A 40 21.71 -7.60 3.53
CA ALA A 40 20.43 -7.80 2.87
C ALA A 40 19.63 -6.48 2.80
N VAL A 41 19.53 -5.72 3.90
CA VAL A 41 18.89 -4.39 3.94
C VAL A 41 19.49 -3.46 2.88
N LYS A 42 20.82 -3.38 2.77
CA LYS A 42 21.47 -2.51 1.79
C LYS A 42 21.09 -2.89 0.35
N LEU A 43 21.15 -4.18 0.04
CA LEU A 43 20.83 -4.70 -1.31
C LEU A 43 19.34 -4.50 -1.66
N TYR A 44 18.42 -4.81 -0.73
CA TYR A 44 16.98 -4.58 -0.96
C TYR A 44 16.66 -3.10 -1.16
N ARG A 45 17.29 -2.19 -0.38
CA ARG A 45 17.08 -0.75 -0.59
C ARG A 45 17.58 -0.28 -1.94
N THR A 46 18.73 -0.78 -2.42
CA THR A 46 19.20 -0.48 -3.78
C THR A 46 18.26 -1.05 -4.84
N ALA A 47 17.71 -2.25 -4.63
CA ALA A 47 16.72 -2.82 -5.55
C ALA A 47 15.44 -1.98 -5.66
N LEU A 48 15.01 -1.29 -4.59
CA LEU A 48 13.85 -0.37 -4.60
C LEU A 48 14.09 0.93 -5.38
N GLU A 49 15.35 1.30 -5.68
CA GLU A 49 15.65 2.45 -6.55
C GLU A 49 15.12 2.22 -7.98
N GLY A 50 14.93 0.96 -8.39
CA GLY A 50 14.31 0.57 -9.66
C GLY A 50 12.78 0.61 -9.67
N GLY A 51 12.14 0.76 -8.52
CA GLY A 51 10.68 0.80 -8.36
C GLY A 51 10.21 0.14 -7.07
N GLU A 52 8.98 0.47 -6.65
CA GLU A 52 8.38 -0.10 -5.46
C GLU A 52 7.93 -1.56 -5.70
N SER A 53 8.17 -2.42 -4.72
CA SER A 53 7.78 -3.83 -4.74
C SER A 53 7.31 -4.27 -3.36
N ALA A 54 6.09 -4.83 -3.28
CA ALA A 54 5.55 -5.36 -2.04
C ALA A 54 6.47 -6.43 -1.43
N VAL A 55 7.00 -7.32 -2.28
CA VAL A 55 7.91 -8.40 -1.86
C VAL A 55 9.20 -7.86 -1.27
N ILE A 56 9.80 -6.83 -1.89
CA ILE A 56 11.05 -6.23 -1.37
C ILE A 56 10.79 -5.47 -0.07
N CYS A 57 9.68 -4.74 0.02
CA CYS A 57 9.25 -4.07 1.24
C CYS A 57 9.01 -5.08 2.37
N TYR A 58 8.34 -6.19 2.10
CA TYR A 58 8.13 -7.29 3.05
C TYR A 58 9.47 -7.86 3.56
N ASN A 59 10.39 -8.17 2.65
CA ASN A 59 11.71 -8.71 3.01
C ASN A 59 12.54 -7.71 3.83
N LEU A 60 12.43 -6.40 3.56
CA LEU A 60 13.01 -5.36 4.40
C LEU A 60 12.40 -5.36 5.80
N GLY A 61 11.07 -5.48 5.91
CA GLY A 61 10.38 -5.63 7.19
C GLY A 61 10.92 -6.82 7.99
N CYS A 62 11.10 -7.97 7.33
CA CYS A 62 11.69 -9.17 7.92
C CYS A 62 13.15 -8.94 8.39
N CYS A 63 13.97 -8.26 7.57
CA CYS A 63 15.34 -7.93 7.95
C CYS A 63 15.39 -7.06 9.21
N TYR A 64 14.61 -5.99 9.27
CA TYR A 64 14.57 -5.10 10.43
C TYR A 64 14.01 -5.78 11.66
N TYR A 65 13.03 -6.67 11.50
CA TYR A 65 12.53 -7.50 12.59
C TYR A 65 13.63 -8.39 13.19
N ARG A 66 14.49 -9.00 12.34
CA ARG A 66 15.63 -9.80 12.77
C ARG A 66 16.75 -8.97 13.41
N LEU A 67 16.83 -7.69 13.06
CA LEU A 67 17.77 -6.72 13.64
C LEU A 67 17.23 -6.07 14.93
N ASP A 68 16.03 -6.46 15.39
CA ASP A 68 15.32 -5.88 16.54
C ASP A 68 14.98 -4.39 16.41
N ASP A 69 14.91 -3.88 15.17
CA ASP A 69 14.49 -2.52 14.85
C ASP A 69 12.99 -2.54 14.49
N MET A 70 12.15 -2.51 15.54
CA MET A 70 10.70 -2.68 15.38
C MET A 70 10.06 -1.52 14.63
N ALA A 71 10.52 -0.28 14.82
CA ALA A 71 9.97 0.88 14.12
C ALA A 71 10.14 0.76 12.60
N ARG A 72 11.35 0.42 12.14
CA ARG A 72 11.58 0.19 10.71
C ARG A 72 10.92 -1.08 10.20
N SER A 73 10.82 -2.13 11.01
CA SER A 73 10.08 -3.33 10.64
C SER A 73 8.62 -3.02 10.35
N VAL A 74 7.94 -2.30 11.24
CA VAL A 74 6.55 -1.86 11.04
C VAL A 74 6.44 -0.98 9.80
N LEU A 75 7.32 0.01 9.62
CA LEU A 75 7.31 0.88 8.44
C LEU A 75 7.33 0.10 7.13
N TRP A 76 8.24 -0.86 7.00
CA TRP A 76 8.41 -1.61 5.77
C TRP A 76 7.28 -2.62 5.53
N PHE A 77 6.73 -3.22 6.59
CA PHE A 77 5.52 -4.05 6.47
C PHE A 77 4.28 -3.22 6.11
N GLU A 78 4.15 -1.98 6.61
CA GLU A 78 3.08 -1.06 6.21
C GLU A 78 3.17 -0.68 4.72
N ARG A 79 4.39 -0.40 4.23
CA ARG A 79 4.65 -0.16 2.80
C ARG A 79 4.29 -1.38 1.95
N ALA A 80 4.63 -2.57 2.41
CA ALA A 80 4.26 -3.81 1.74
C ALA A 80 2.75 -3.99 1.70
N ALA A 81 2.05 -3.81 2.83
CA ALA A 81 0.59 -3.92 2.93
C ALA A 81 -0.16 -2.86 2.11
N LEU A 82 0.43 -1.68 1.90
CA LEU A 82 -0.13 -0.65 1.03
C LEU A 82 -0.09 -1.07 -0.45
N LEU A 83 0.97 -1.78 -0.86
CA LEU A 83 1.15 -2.25 -2.24
C LEU A 83 0.35 -3.54 -2.50
N ASP A 84 0.35 -4.47 -1.55
CA ASP A 84 -0.40 -5.72 -1.61
C ASP A 84 -1.13 -5.98 -0.27
N PRO A 85 -2.35 -5.48 -0.14
CA PRO A 85 -3.15 -5.66 1.08
C PRO A 85 -3.77 -7.05 1.19
N SER A 86 -3.76 -7.86 0.13
CA SER A 86 -4.35 -9.19 0.09
C SER A 86 -3.42 -10.27 0.65
N ASP A 87 -2.12 -10.02 0.70
CA ASP A 87 -1.13 -10.97 1.19
C ASP A 87 -1.27 -11.21 2.70
N GLU A 88 -1.53 -12.47 3.07
CA GLU A 88 -1.74 -12.87 4.47
C GLU A 88 -0.43 -12.87 5.27
N ASP A 89 0.70 -13.18 4.64
CA ASP A 89 2.01 -13.18 5.31
C ASP A 89 2.42 -11.75 5.69
N ILE A 90 2.16 -10.78 4.81
CA ILE A 90 2.40 -9.35 5.10
C ILE A 90 1.56 -8.92 6.31
N ARG A 91 0.25 -9.24 6.31
CA ARG A 91 -0.65 -8.86 7.42
C ARG A 91 -0.23 -9.51 8.73
N PHE A 92 0.05 -10.80 8.71
CA PHE A 92 0.49 -11.55 9.90
C PHE A 92 1.78 -10.96 10.50
N ASN A 93 2.80 -10.73 9.65
CA ASN A 93 4.09 -10.20 10.11
C ASN A 93 3.98 -8.74 10.58
N LEU A 94 3.12 -7.93 9.95
CA LEU A 94 2.82 -6.58 10.40
C LEU A 94 2.19 -6.58 11.80
N GLU A 95 1.19 -7.43 12.05
CA GLU A 95 0.58 -7.58 13.38
C GLU A 95 1.60 -8.08 14.42
N MET A 96 2.43 -9.04 14.05
CA MET A 96 3.49 -9.55 14.90
C MET A 96 4.50 -8.44 15.27
N ALA A 97 4.92 -7.60 14.32
CA ALA A 97 5.81 -6.47 14.58
C ALA A 97 5.12 -5.42 15.46
N ARG A 98 3.87 -5.05 15.18
CA ARG A 98 3.06 -4.12 15.99
C ARG A 98 2.84 -4.63 17.42
N SER A 99 2.71 -5.95 17.62
CA SER A 99 2.55 -6.52 18.96
C SER A 99 3.76 -6.31 19.87
N LYS A 100 4.93 -6.01 19.29
CA LYS A 100 6.16 -5.69 20.02
C LYS A 100 6.36 -4.20 20.28
N THR A 101 5.56 -3.32 19.68
CA THR A 101 5.61 -1.89 19.98
C THR A 101 4.98 -1.59 21.33
N ILE A 102 5.37 -0.47 21.93
CA ILE A 102 4.94 -0.07 23.29
C ILE A 102 3.48 0.37 23.28
N ASP A 103 3.09 1.18 22.30
CA ASP A 103 1.78 1.79 22.24
C ASP A 103 0.73 0.79 21.75
N ARG A 104 -0.31 0.60 22.56
CA ARG A 104 -1.49 -0.21 22.22
C ARG A 104 -2.68 0.69 22.05
N ILE A 105 -2.89 1.15 20.80
CA ILE A 105 -3.97 2.07 20.48
C ILE A 105 -5.15 1.28 19.92
N THR A 106 -6.29 1.38 20.59
CA THR A 106 -7.53 0.77 20.13
C THR A 106 -8.13 1.66 19.04
N PRO A 107 -8.31 1.16 17.81
CA PRO A 107 -8.93 1.94 16.75
C PRO A 107 -10.33 2.41 17.13
N ARG A 108 -10.68 3.62 16.71
CA ARG A 108 -12.04 4.12 16.84
C ARG A 108 -12.97 3.31 15.93
N HIS A 109 -14.19 3.04 16.39
CA HIS A 109 -15.19 2.36 15.57
C HIS A 109 -15.50 3.18 14.33
N GLU A 110 -15.25 2.60 13.18
CA GLU A 110 -15.66 3.14 11.89
C GLU A 110 -17.15 2.88 11.65
N MET A 111 -17.77 3.70 10.80
CA MET A 111 -19.12 3.41 10.34
C MET A 111 -19.13 2.09 9.54
N PHE A 112 -20.19 1.30 9.69
CA PHE A 112 -20.31 0.00 9.02
C PHE A 112 -20.04 0.06 7.51
N PHE A 113 -20.56 1.07 6.82
CA PHE A 113 -20.37 1.20 5.36
C PHE A 113 -18.91 1.52 4.98
N THR A 114 -18.22 2.35 5.75
CA THR A 114 -16.80 2.66 5.51
C THR A 114 -15.93 1.44 5.80
N ALA A 115 -16.18 0.75 6.90
CA ALA A 115 -15.48 -0.49 7.25
C ALA A 115 -15.69 -1.59 6.19
N ALA A 116 -16.93 -1.77 5.71
CA ALA A 116 -17.23 -2.72 4.64
C ALA A 116 -16.52 -2.35 3.33
N TRP A 117 -16.49 -1.07 2.95
CA TRP A 117 -15.78 -0.59 1.77
C TRP A 117 -14.28 -0.84 1.88
N HIS A 118 -13.67 -0.49 3.00
CA HIS A 118 -12.25 -0.76 3.26
C HIS A 118 -11.93 -2.25 3.24
N SER A 119 -12.78 -3.07 3.86
CA SER A 119 -12.62 -4.53 3.82
C SER A 119 -12.68 -5.07 2.39
N MET A 120 -13.64 -4.62 1.57
CA MET A 120 -13.72 -5.04 0.16
C MET A 120 -12.51 -4.57 -0.65
N THR A 121 -12.08 -3.33 -0.46
CA THR A 121 -10.92 -2.76 -1.17
C THR A 121 -9.65 -3.55 -0.89
N SER A 122 -9.46 -4.05 0.34
CA SER A 122 -8.28 -4.80 0.77
C SER A 122 -8.27 -6.29 0.38
N TRP A 123 -9.33 -6.82 -0.27
CA TRP A 123 -9.36 -8.21 -0.71
C TRP A 123 -8.38 -8.53 -1.83
N LEU A 124 -8.14 -7.54 -2.69
CA LEU A 124 -7.27 -7.66 -3.86
C LEU A 124 -6.42 -6.40 -3.99
N SER A 125 -5.27 -6.52 -4.65
CA SER A 125 -4.43 -5.38 -5.03
C SER A 125 -5.12 -4.51 -6.11
N ALA A 126 -4.60 -3.29 -6.32
CA ALA A 126 -5.15 -2.40 -7.36
C ALA A 126 -5.09 -3.02 -8.75
N ASP A 127 -4.00 -3.74 -9.05
CA ASP A 127 -3.78 -4.37 -10.35
C ASP A 127 -4.70 -5.58 -10.56
N GLU A 128 -4.94 -6.38 -9.51
CA GLU A 128 -5.88 -7.51 -9.57
C GLU A 128 -7.32 -7.02 -9.78
N TRP A 129 -7.75 -5.97 -9.09
CA TRP A 129 -9.06 -5.36 -9.34
C TRP A 129 -9.19 -4.87 -10.79
N ALA A 130 -8.14 -4.23 -11.34
CA ALA A 130 -8.12 -3.78 -12.72
C ALA A 130 -8.18 -4.97 -13.70
N PHE A 131 -7.47 -6.06 -13.43
CA PHE A 131 -7.51 -7.29 -14.23
C PHE A 131 -8.92 -7.90 -14.28
N TRP A 132 -9.60 -8.01 -13.14
CA TRP A 132 -10.99 -8.46 -13.10
C TRP A 132 -11.92 -7.52 -13.86
N GLY A 133 -11.69 -6.21 -13.79
CA GLY A 133 -12.43 -5.21 -14.56
C GLY A 133 -12.31 -5.43 -16.07
N ILE A 134 -11.11 -5.71 -16.57
CA ILE A 134 -10.88 -6.05 -17.99
C ILE A 134 -11.59 -7.36 -18.37
N GLY A 135 -11.56 -8.37 -17.49
CA GLY A 135 -12.24 -9.64 -17.70
C GLY A 135 -13.77 -9.48 -17.84
N PHE A 136 -14.40 -8.75 -16.92
CA PHE A 136 -15.83 -8.44 -16.98
C PHE A 136 -16.18 -7.59 -18.20
N PHE A 137 -15.34 -6.65 -18.60
CA PHE A 137 -15.53 -5.85 -19.80
C PHE A 137 -15.50 -6.72 -21.07
N ALA A 138 -14.53 -7.62 -21.19
CA ALA A 138 -14.45 -8.55 -22.30
C ALA A 138 -15.69 -9.47 -22.37
N LEU A 139 -16.11 -10.01 -21.22
CA LEU A 139 -17.32 -10.83 -21.14
C LEU A 139 -18.57 -10.04 -21.53
N MET A 140 -18.69 -8.79 -21.11
CA MET A 140 -19.78 -7.89 -21.51
C MET A 140 -19.84 -7.75 -23.02
N LEU A 141 -18.71 -7.54 -23.70
CA LEU A 141 -18.67 -7.44 -25.17
C LEU A 141 -19.14 -8.73 -25.85
N VAL A 142 -18.72 -9.89 -25.34
CA VAL A 142 -19.17 -11.20 -25.85
C VAL A 142 -20.70 -11.33 -25.70
N LEU A 143 -21.25 -10.98 -24.54
CA LEU A 143 -22.69 -11.04 -24.28
C LEU A 143 -23.48 -10.06 -25.16
N LEU A 144 -22.94 -8.89 -25.46
CA LEU A 144 -23.52 -7.96 -26.42
C LEU A 144 -23.50 -8.53 -27.85
N LEU A 145 -22.42 -9.20 -28.28
CA LEU A 145 -22.40 -9.89 -29.56
C LEU A 145 -23.49 -10.97 -29.62
N VAL A 146 -23.62 -11.78 -28.56
CA VAL A 146 -24.71 -12.76 -28.45
C VAL A 146 -26.08 -12.10 -28.56
N TYR A 147 -26.30 -10.97 -27.92
CA TYR A 147 -27.55 -10.20 -28.01
C TYR A 147 -27.85 -9.75 -29.45
N PHE A 148 -26.86 -9.23 -30.19
CA PHE A 148 -27.06 -8.71 -31.52
C PHE A 148 -27.18 -9.81 -32.59
N PHE A 149 -26.43 -10.89 -32.49
CA PHE A 149 -26.34 -11.90 -33.53
C PHE A 149 -27.24 -13.13 -33.32
N SER A 150 -27.80 -13.34 -32.13
CA SER A 150 -28.67 -14.48 -31.88
C SER A 150 -30.09 -14.23 -32.43
N SER A 151 -30.68 -15.22 -33.06
CA SER A 151 -32.10 -15.21 -33.50
C SER A 151 -33.08 -15.68 -32.41
N ALA A 152 -32.60 -16.42 -31.40
CA ALA A 152 -33.41 -16.97 -30.33
C ALA A 152 -33.70 -15.93 -29.25
N VAL A 153 -34.97 -15.63 -28.98
CA VAL A 153 -35.40 -14.60 -28.03
C VAL A 153 -34.84 -14.84 -26.61
N VAL A 154 -34.79 -16.10 -26.16
CA VAL A 154 -34.27 -16.45 -24.83
C VAL A 154 -32.76 -16.11 -24.73
N VAL A 155 -31.99 -16.46 -25.76
CA VAL A 155 -30.53 -16.20 -25.79
C VAL A 155 -30.26 -14.69 -25.85
N ARG A 156 -31.06 -13.92 -26.59
CA ARG A 156 -30.98 -12.44 -26.61
C ARG A 156 -31.24 -11.84 -25.23
N LYS A 157 -32.25 -12.32 -24.50
CA LYS A 157 -32.53 -11.84 -23.14
C LYS A 157 -31.34 -12.15 -22.20
N ILE A 158 -30.76 -13.37 -22.26
CA ILE A 158 -29.59 -13.74 -21.48
C ILE A 158 -28.42 -12.81 -21.84
N GLY A 159 -28.16 -12.57 -23.12
CA GLY A 159 -27.11 -11.66 -23.58
C GLY A 159 -27.26 -10.25 -23.02
N PHE A 160 -28.48 -9.68 -23.10
CA PHE A 160 -28.76 -8.33 -22.61
C PHE A 160 -28.61 -8.19 -21.10
N PHE A 161 -29.31 -9.04 -20.32
CA PHE A 161 -29.28 -8.95 -18.89
C PHE A 161 -27.88 -9.34 -18.33
N GLY A 162 -27.23 -10.33 -18.95
CA GLY A 162 -25.86 -10.68 -18.61
C GLY A 162 -24.88 -9.54 -18.86
N ALA A 163 -24.99 -8.84 -20.00
CA ALA A 163 -24.17 -7.67 -20.29
C ALA A 163 -24.40 -6.54 -19.27
N LEU A 164 -25.66 -6.32 -18.86
CA LEU A 164 -25.99 -5.32 -17.83
C LEU A 164 -25.36 -5.66 -16.47
N VAL A 165 -25.40 -6.93 -16.06
CA VAL A 165 -24.75 -7.40 -14.83
C VAL A 165 -23.23 -7.22 -14.93
N CYS A 166 -22.61 -7.61 -16.04
CA CYS A 166 -21.19 -7.40 -16.27
C CYS A 166 -20.82 -5.91 -16.21
N LEU A 167 -21.65 -5.01 -16.74
CA LEU A 167 -21.41 -3.57 -16.65
C LEU A 167 -21.34 -3.09 -15.19
N VAL A 168 -22.24 -3.58 -14.32
CA VAL A 168 -22.21 -3.26 -12.89
C VAL A 168 -20.88 -3.72 -12.27
N PHE A 169 -20.42 -4.94 -12.58
CA PHE A 169 -19.14 -5.44 -12.08
C PHE A 169 -17.95 -4.66 -12.64
N VAL A 170 -17.96 -4.23 -13.90
CA VAL A 170 -16.93 -3.34 -14.48
C VAL A 170 -16.84 -2.04 -13.68
N VAL A 171 -17.96 -1.39 -13.40
CA VAL A 171 -17.98 -0.14 -12.63
C VAL A 171 -17.47 -0.37 -11.21
N LEU A 172 -17.92 -1.44 -10.54
CA LEU A 172 -17.53 -1.76 -9.17
C LEU A 172 -16.02 -2.06 -9.06
N THR A 173 -15.50 -2.95 -9.91
CA THR A 173 -14.07 -3.31 -9.88
C THR A 173 -13.17 -2.13 -10.20
N ASN A 174 -13.56 -1.25 -11.14
CA ASN A 174 -12.80 -0.02 -11.42
C ASN A 174 -12.87 0.98 -10.25
N ALA A 175 -14.00 1.08 -9.54
CA ALA A 175 -14.12 1.93 -8.36
C ALA A 175 -13.23 1.42 -7.21
N LEU A 176 -13.16 0.10 -6.99
CA LEU A 176 -12.28 -0.53 -6.00
C LEU A 176 -10.80 -0.35 -6.38
N ALA A 177 -10.43 -0.59 -7.65
CA ALA A 177 -9.08 -0.34 -8.16
C ALA A 177 -8.65 1.12 -7.98
N ALA A 178 -9.52 2.07 -8.33
CA ALA A 178 -9.24 3.50 -8.18
C ALA A 178 -9.10 3.91 -6.71
N SER A 179 -9.92 3.35 -5.81
CA SER A 179 -9.84 3.57 -4.36
C SER A 179 -8.50 3.09 -3.81
N GLN A 180 -8.10 1.86 -4.16
CA GLN A 180 -6.82 1.28 -3.75
C GLN A 180 -5.63 2.08 -4.31
N ARG A 181 -5.70 2.46 -5.60
CA ARG A 181 -4.66 3.29 -6.23
C ARG A 181 -4.53 4.66 -5.57
N LYS A 182 -5.67 5.25 -5.16
CA LYS A 182 -5.67 6.52 -4.44
C LYS A 182 -4.91 6.41 -3.10
N LEU A 183 -5.09 5.33 -2.34
CA LEU A 183 -4.34 5.09 -1.10
C LEU A 183 -2.83 4.99 -1.34
N GLN A 184 -2.41 4.36 -2.45
CA GLN A 184 -1.00 4.27 -2.82
C GLN A 184 -0.39 5.61 -3.26
N LEU A 185 -1.18 6.48 -3.90
CA LEU A 185 -0.70 7.77 -4.40
C LEU A 185 -0.72 8.88 -3.34
N TYR A 186 -1.74 8.89 -2.48
CA TYR A 186 -1.94 9.90 -1.43
C TYR A 186 -1.67 9.26 -0.06
N ARG A 187 -0.38 9.05 0.21
CA ARG A 187 0.08 8.43 1.44
C ARG A 187 -0.02 9.43 2.59
N THR A 188 -0.91 9.16 3.51
CA THR A 188 -1.10 9.98 4.72
C THR A 188 -0.58 9.30 5.98
N GLY A 189 -0.17 8.03 5.87
CA GLY A 189 0.38 7.26 6.98
C GLY A 189 1.84 7.57 7.24
N ALA A 190 2.24 7.60 8.51
CA ALA A 190 3.63 7.68 8.94
C ALA A 190 3.87 6.82 10.19
N ILE A 191 5.13 6.44 10.41
CA ILE A 191 5.58 5.68 11.58
C ILE A 191 6.51 6.55 12.41
N ILE A 192 6.30 6.55 13.73
CA ILE A 192 7.20 7.22 14.69
C ILE A 192 8.53 6.46 14.74
N MET A 193 9.63 7.21 14.55
CA MET A 193 10.98 6.65 14.46
C MET A 193 11.84 6.93 15.68
N HIS A 194 11.34 7.74 16.63
CA HIS A 194 12.04 8.08 17.86
C HIS A 194 11.49 7.30 19.05
N PRO A 195 12.33 6.91 20.04
CA PRO A 195 11.92 6.08 21.17
C PRO A 195 10.73 6.61 21.94
N ALA A 196 10.64 7.93 22.12
CA ALA A 196 9.48 8.62 22.69
C ALA A 196 9.40 10.05 22.17
N ILE A 197 8.21 10.48 21.82
CA ILE A 197 7.92 11.85 21.36
C ILE A 197 6.70 12.39 22.08
N THR A 198 6.67 13.69 22.29
CA THR A 198 5.52 14.38 22.88
C THR A 198 4.74 15.09 21.78
N VAL A 199 3.48 14.74 21.64
CA VAL A 199 2.53 15.42 20.74
C VAL A 199 1.97 16.64 21.47
N LYS A 200 1.94 17.79 20.78
CA LYS A 200 1.62 19.10 21.33
C LYS A 200 0.31 19.65 20.79
N SER A 201 -0.29 20.60 21.51
CA SER A 201 -1.53 21.27 21.11
C SER A 201 -1.34 22.27 19.97
N THR A 202 -0.13 22.78 19.76
CA THR A 202 0.22 23.78 18.75
C THR A 202 1.57 23.45 18.10
N PRO A 203 1.84 23.88 16.85
CA PRO A 203 3.10 23.63 16.14
C PRO A 203 4.25 24.48 16.71
N SER A 204 4.55 24.30 17.99
CA SER A 204 5.56 25.05 18.73
C SER A 204 6.14 24.22 19.87
N LYS A 205 7.42 24.43 20.18
CA LYS A 205 8.07 23.80 21.35
C LYS A 205 7.43 24.19 22.68
N SER A 206 6.81 25.36 22.75
CA SER A 206 6.11 25.88 23.92
C SER A 206 4.64 25.44 24.00
N GLY A 207 4.14 24.68 23.00
CA GLY A 207 2.79 24.12 23.03
C GLY A 207 2.57 23.19 24.23
N THR A 208 1.32 23.12 24.71
CA THR A 208 0.94 22.19 25.80
C THR A 208 1.10 20.75 25.34
N ASP A 209 1.68 19.93 26.19
CA ASP A 209 1.84 18.50 25.97
C ASP A 209 0.47 17.80 26.06
N LEU A 210 0.09 17.05 25.01
CA LEU A 210 -1.19 16.34 24.96
C LEU A 210 -1.05 14.87 25.33
N PHE A 211 -0.14 14.18 24.67
CA PHE A 211 0.15 12.75 24.91
C PHE A 211 1.54 12.40 24.38
N ILE A 212 2.04 11.24 24.78
CA ILE A 212 3.34 10.70 24.34
C ILE A 212 3.07 9.55 23.38
N LEU A 213 3.91 9.45 22.34
CA LEU A 213 3.95 8.32 21.42
C LEU A 213 5.35 7.71 21.40
N HIS A 214 5.41 6.41 21.18
CA HIS A 214 6.66 5.66 21.10
C HIS A 214 6.95 5.19 19.68
N GLU A 215 8.18 4.78 19.44
CA GLU A 215 8.63 4.25 18.16
C GLU A 215 7.78 3.06 17.67
N GLY A 216 7.59 2.98 16.37
CA GLY A 216 6.75 1.95 15.74
C GLY A 216 5.25 2.28 15.74
N THR A 217 4.81 3.35 16.41
CA THR A 217 3.40 3.77 16.39
C THR A 217 3.04 4.39 15.05
N ARG A 218 1.94 3.92 14.45
CA ARG A 218 1.39 4.49 13.22
C ARG A 218 0.54 5.71 13.54
N VAL A 219 0.75 6.76 12.75
CA VAL A 219 -0.03 8.00 12.78
C VAL A 219 -0.53 8.32 11.38
N GLU A 220 -1.61 9.11 11.30
CA GLU A 220 -2.12 9.66 10.05
C GLU A 220 -1.83 11.16 10.01
N ILE A 221 -1.23 11.64 8.91
CA ILE A 221 -0.90 13.03 8.68
C ILE A 221 -2.16 13.76 8.24
N LEU A 222 -2.61 14.75 9.02
CA LEU A 222 -3.76 15.59 8.70
C LEU A 222 -3.36 16.88 7.99
N ASP A 223 -2.28 17.51 8.47
CA ASP A 223 -1.73 18.73 7.88
C ASP A 223 -0.20 18.65 7.81
N ASN A 224 0.33 18.83 6.61
CA ASN A 224 1.77 18.85 6.33
C ASN A 224 2.23 20.18 5.69
N SER A 225 1.42 21.23 5.79
CA SER A 225 1.69 22.56 5.20
C SER A 225 2.94 23.22 5.79
N MET A 226 3.29 22.91 7.03
CA MET A 226 4.47 23.45 7.70
C MET A 226 5.71 22.59 7.44
N LYS A 227 6.87 23.24 7.30
CA LYS A 227 8.14 22.57 7.01
C LYS A 227 8.63 21.69 8.18
N GLU A 228 8.52 22.16 9.41
CA GLU A 228 9.10 21.52 10.60
C GLU A 228 8.07 20.76 11.43
N TRP A 229 6.81 21.15 11.36
CA TRP A 229 5.72 20.58 12.17
C TRP A 229 4.66 19.93 11.28
N VAL A 230 4.04 18.87 11.81
CA VAL A 230 2.93 18.17 11.15
C VAL A 230 1.82 17.94 12.16
N GLU A 231 0.56 18.12 11.73
CA GLU A 231 -0.58 17.66 12.52
C GLU A 231 -0.82 16.19 12.23
N VAL A 232 -0.86 15.38 13.27
CA VAL A 232 -1.07 13.94 13.16
C VAL A 232 -2.27 13.51 13.98
N GLN A 233 -2.86 12.39 13.56
CA GLN A 233 -3.93 11.71 14.28
C GLN A 233 -3.53 10.26 14.52
N ILE A 234 -3.82 9.74 15.71
CA ILE A 234 -3.69 8.31 16.04
C ILE A 234 -5.02 7.59 15.86
N ALA A 235 -4.98 6.25 15.84
CA ALA A 235 -6.14 5.42 15.52
C ALA A 235 -7.35 5.60 16.47
N ASP A 236 -7.16 6.10 17.70
CA ASP A 236 -8.25 6.40 18.65
C ASP A 236 -8.94 7.74 18.35
N GLY A 237 -8.43 8.52 17.38
CA GLY A 237 -8.96 9.80 16.96
C GLY A 237 -8.36 11.03 17.64
N LYS A 238 -7.44 10.85 18.63
CA LYS A 238 -6.71 12.00 19.19
C LYS A 238 -5.76 12.58 18.15
N LYS A 239 -5.62 13.90 18.16
CA LYS A 239 -4.78 14.65 17.23
C LYS A 239 -3.91 15.67 17.93
N GLY A 240 -2.86 16.09 17.26
CA GLY A 240 -1.97 17.15 17.70
C GLY A 240 -0.74 17.29 16.82
N TRP A 241 0.18 18.11 17.23
CA TRP A 241 1.34 18.54 16.46
C TRP A 241 2.62 17.88 16.95
N MET A 242 3.46 17.44 16.01
CA MET A 242 4.79 16.90 16.29
C MET A 242 5.82 17.40 15.26
N GLU A 243 7.11 17.25 15.57
CA GLU A 243 8.17 17.59 14.61
C GLU A 243 8.25 16.53 13.51
N ARG A 244 8.26 16.97 12.23
CA ARG A 244 8.33 16.09 11.03
C ARG A 244 9.49 15.10 11.07
N ARG A 245 10.66 15.52 11.57
CA ARG A 245 11.87 14.68 11.63
C ARG A 245 11.74 13.45 12.54
N GLN A 246 10.70 13.39 13.37
CA GLN A 246 10.47 12.31 14.34
C GLN A 246 9.71 11.12 13.76
N MET A 247 9.28 11.23 12.50
CA MET A 247 8.54 10.18 11.79
C MET A 247 9.12 9.91 10.41
N GLU A 248 8.73 8.80 9.81
CA GLU A 248 8.97 8.47 8.40
C GLU A 248 7.65 8.10 7.72
N GLU A 249 7.40 8.69 6.55
CA GLU A 249 6.18 8.46 5.76
C GLU A 249 6.18 7.03 5.16
N ILE A 250 5.00 6.42 5.13
CA ILE A 250 4.78 5.05 4.63
C ILE A 250 4.89 5.01 3.11
#